data_e9ba8dab1f6fb8b3a83718976fb14028
#
_entry.id   e9ba8dab1f6fb8b3a83718976fb14028
#
_cell.length_a   1.000
_cell.length_b   1.000
_cell.length_c   1.000
_cell.angle_alpha   90.00
_cell.angle_beta   90.00
_cell.angle_gamma   90.00
#
_symmetry.space_group_name_H-M   'P 1'
#
loop_
_entity.id
_entity.type
_entity.pdbx_description
1 polymer ?
#
loop_
_entity_poly.entity_id
_entity_poly.type
_entity_poly.pdbx_seq_one_letter_code
_entity_poly.pdbx_strand_id
1 'polypeptide(L)'
;MCAEELGAILRRLEPAADPDGAALVRRAYEVAVALHGHQLRKDGSTILQHVLGVTAKALDFGVRSPWVIAAALLHDVLENTDMMLEELVSMFGARVAGLVDALTNRPGDDDAISVRRARRQGREALLLRLCDRLDGLERVSARPEKARTRFLAATRQYYLPLAEESFPEIAQAMRRALEAAEPATGGASRSSSTTEE
;
A
#
# COMPACT_ATOMS: atom_id res chain seq x y z
N MET A 1 1.84 -18.47 12.15
CA MET A 1 1.55 -17.20 11.43
C MET A 1 2.12 -17.19 10.03
N CYS A 2 3.45 -17.19 9.82
CA CYS A 2 4.01 -17.02 8.45
C CYS A 2 3.54 -18.02 7.38
N ALA A 3 3.34 -19.30 7.70
CA ALA A 3 2.91 -20.30 6.71
C ALA A 3 1.43 -20.16 6.26
N GLU A 4 0.57 -19.69 7.14
CA GLU A 4 -0.86 -19.46 6.83
C GLU A 4 -1.06 -18.28 5.90
N GLU A 5 -0.33 -17.17 6.13
CA GLU A 5 -0.40 -15.96 5.32
C GLU A 5 0.07 -16.25 3.89
N LEU A 6 1.21 -16.89 3.73
CA LEU A 6 1.70 -17.33 2.43
C LEU A 6 0.70 -18.28 1.74
N GLY A 7 0.17 -19.26 2.49
CA GLY A 7 -0.84 -20.17 1.96
C GLY A 7 -2.10 -19.44 1.47
N ALA A 8 -2.55 -18.40 2.18
CA ALA A 8 -3.69 -17.59 1.78
C ALA A 8 -3.41 -16.80 0.48
N ILE A 9 -2.20 -16.23 0.34
CA ILE A 9 -1.79 -15.53 -0.88
C ILE A 9 -1.76 -16.50 -2.06
N LEU A 10 -1.10 -17.65 -1.91
CA LEU A 10 -0.96 -18.64 -2.99
C LEU A 10 -2.32 -19.20 -3.45
N ARG A 11 -3.22 -19.53 -2.52
CA ARG A 11 -4.58 -19.98 -2.87
C ARG A 11 -5.35 -18.95 -3.69
N ARG A 12 -5.13 -17.67 -3.44
CA ARG A 12 -5.79 -16.59 -4.21
C ARG A 12 -5.18 -16.38 -5.60
N LEU A 13 -3.94 -16.84 -5.80
CA LEU A 13 -3.30 -16.83 -7.12
C LEU A 13 -3.68 -18.04 -7.97
N GLU A 14 -4.04 -19.18 -7.34
CA GLU A 14 -4.65 -20.32 -8.04
C GLU A 14 -6.00 -19.89 -8.63
N PRO A 15 -6.33 -20.10 -9.89
CA PRO A 15 -5.72 -20.95 -10.90
C PRO A 15 -4.81 -20.22 -11.91
N ALA A 16 -4.42 -18.99 -11.65
CA ALA A 16 -3.68 -18.16 -12.62
C ALA A 16 -2.15 -18.32 -12.54
N ALA A 17 -1.62 -18.85 -11.42
CA ALA A 17 -0.17 -19.03 -11.25
C ALA A 17 0.25 -20.45 -11.68
N ASP A 18 1.16 -20.49 -12.64
CA ASP A 18 1.95 -21.68 -12.92
C ASP A 18 2.93 -21.97 -11.76
N PRO A 19 3.61 -23.15 -11.74
CA PRO A 19 4.55 -23.51 -10.68
C PRO A 19 5.68 -22.48 -10.50
N ASP A 20 6.16 -21.85 -11.59
CA ASP A 20 7.23 -20.86 -11.55
C ASP A 20 6.73 -19.56 -10.91
N GLY A 21 5.51 -19.13 -11.23
CA GLY A 21 4.86 -17.98 -10.62
C GLY A 21 4.62 -18.18 -9.13
N ALA A 22 4.19 -19.37 -8.71
CA ALA A 22 4.03 -19.70 -7.30
C ALA A 22 5.38 -19.71 -6.56
N ALA A 23 6.45 -20.23 -7.18
CA ALA A 23 7.79 -20.23 -6.64
C ALA A 23 8.35 -18.80 -6.50
N LEU A 24 8.09 -17.92 -7.48
CA LEU A 24 8.47 -16.51 -7.42
C LEU A 24 7.84 -15.81 -6.21
N VAL A 25 6.53 -15.97 -6.00
CA VAL A 25 5.81 -15.36 -4.88
C VAL A 25 6.30 -15.92 -3.53
N ARG A 26 6.57 -17.21 -3.46
CA ARG A 26 7.13 -17.85 -2.26
C ARG A 26 8.48 -17.25 -1.88
N ARG A 27 9.41 -17.12 -2.83
CA ARG A 27 10.72 -16.48 -2.60
C ARG A 27 10.58 -15.02 -2.17
N ALA A 28 9.67 -14.26 -2.80
CA ALA A 28 9.42 -12.87 -2.43
C ALA A 28 8.91 -12.76 -0.99
N TYR A 29 8.01 -13.64 -0.59
CA TYR A 29 7.51 -13.70 0.78
C TYR A 29 8.62 -14.04 1.79
N GLU A 30 9.47 -15.03 1.51
CA GLU A 30 10.60 -15.44 2.37
C GLU A 30 11.59 -14.27 2.57
N VAL A 31 11.90 -13.53 1.49
CA VAL A 31 12.76 -12.35 1.57
C VAL A 31 12.09 -11.23 2.39
N ALA A 32 10.80 -10.97 2.17
CA ALA A 32 10.06 -9.98 2.94
C ALA A 32 10.04 -10.32 4.44
N VAL A 33 9.84 -11.59 4.80
CA VAL A 33 9.89 -12.07 6.19
C VAL A 33 11.29 -11.88 6.79
N ALA A 34 12.33 -12.28 6.06
CA ALA A 34 13.71 -12.20 6.52
C ALA A 34 14.15 -10.74 6.78
N LEU A 35 13.78 -9.83 5.89
CA LEU A 35 14.21 -8.43 5.95
C LEU A 35 13.31 -7.58 6.86
N HIS A 36 12.00 -7.82 6.88
CA HIS A 36 11.02 -6.93 7.51
C HIS A 36 10.33 -7.51 8.75
N GLY A 37 10.58 -8.79 9.06
CA GLY A 37 9.89 -9.47 10.17
C GLY A 37 10.04 -8.81 11.53
N HIS A 38 11.16 -8.13 11.76
CA HIS A 38 11.48 -7.45 13.02
C HIS A 38 11.52 -5.92 12.94
N GLN A 39 11.33 -5.34 11.75
CA GLN A 39 11.37 -3.90 11.57
C GLN A 39 10.02 -3.28 11.95
N LEU A 40 10.07 -2.32 12.90
CA LEU A 40 8.87 -1.60 13.34
C LEU A 40 8.69 -0.29 12.59
N ARG A 41 7.45 0.01 12.26
CA ARG A 41 6.99 1.32 11.77
C ARG A 41 6.75 2.27 12.96
N LYS A 42 6.59 3.55 12.66
CA LYS A 42 6.31 4.59 13.68
C LYS A 42 4.97 4.40 14.40
N ASP A 43 4.04 3.65 13.81
CA ASP A 43 2.74 3.30 14.39
C ASP A 43 2.75 2.02 15.23
N GLY A 44 3.92 1.39 15.40
CA GLY A 44 4.12 0.17 16.17
C GLY A 44 3.83 -1.12 15.40
N SER A 45 3.30 -1.06 14.18
CA SER A 45 3.16 -2.22 13.30
C SER A 45 4.52 -2.63 12.72
N THR A 46 4.67 -3.87 12.24
CA THR A 46 5.86 -4.27 11.50
C THR A 46 5.77 -3.84 10.02
N ILE A 47 6.92 -3.63 9.38
CA ILE A 47 6.93 -3.42 7.91
C ILE A 47 6.35 -4.65 7.21
N LEU A 48 6.60 -5.86 7.71
CA LEU A 48 6.00 -7.09 7.16
C LEU A 48 4.47 -7.03 7.16
N GLN A 49 3.84 -6.60 8.27
CA GLN A 49 2.38 -6.44 8.31
C GLN A 49 1.87 -5.46 7.26
N HIS A 50 2.62 -4.40 6.98
CA HIS A 50 2.28 -3.46 5.94
C HIS A 50 2.37 -4.07 4.53
N VAL A 51 3.49 -4.69 4.18
CA VAL A 51 3.64 -5.27 2.82
C VAL A 51 2.62 -6.38 2.58
N LEU A 52 2.25 -7.14 3.62
CA LEU A 52 1.16 -8.12 3.56
C LEU A 52 -0.20 -7.45 3.37
N GLY A 53 -0.46 -6.33 4.05
CA GLY A 53 -1.67 -5.53 3.88
C GLY A 53 -1.82 -4.99 2.46
N VAL A 54 -0.74 -4.45 1.89
CA VAL A 54 -0.70 -3.98 0.49
C VAL A 54 -0.93 -5.14 -0.49
N THR A 55 -0.30 -6.30 -0.24
CA THR A 55 -0.48 -7.50 -1.06
C THR A 55 -1.92 -8.00 -1.02
N ALA A 56 -2.54 -8.03 0.16
CA ALA A 56 -3.95 -8.43 0.32
C ALA A 56 -4.87 -7.50 -0.49
N LYS A 57 -4.67 -6.19 -0.41
CA LYS A 57 -5.43 -5.20 -1.18
C LYS A 57 -5.26 -5.38 -2.70
N ALA A 58 -4.03 -5.62 -3.16
CA ALA A 58 -3.80 -5.91 -4.57
C ALA A 58 -4.59 -7.15 -5.04
N LEU A 59 -4.61 -8.21 -4.21
CA LEU A 59 -5.42 -9.40 -4.47
C LEU A 59 -6.94 -9.10 -4.43
N ASP A 60 -7.41 -8.27 -3.50
CA ASP A 60 -8.81 -7.85 -3.37
C ASP A 60 -9.28 -7.08 -4.61
N PHE A 61 -8.42 -6.25 -5.18
CA PHE A 61 -8.66 -5.53 -6.43
C PHE A 61 -8.32 -6.35 -7.69
N GLY A 62 -8.29 -7.67 -7.58
CA GLY A 62 -8.26 -8.58 -8.73
C GLY A 62 -6.88 -8.85 -9.31
N VAL A 63 -5.78 -8.41 -8.68
CA VAL A 63 -4.43 -8.78 -9.14
C VAL A 63 -4.21 -10.27 -8.98
N ARG A 64 -3.79 -10.93 -10.08
CA ARG A 64 -3.47 -12.37 -10.12
C ARG A 64 -2.11 -12.64 -10.74
N SER A 65 -1.39 -11.61 -11.13
CA SER A 65 -0.06 -11.70 -11.72
C SER A 65 0.99 -11.98 -10.65
N PRO A 66 1.74 -13.10 -10.71
CA PRO A 66 2.73 -13.45 -9.71
C PRO A 66 3.82 -12.39 -9.52
N TRP A 67 4.29 -11.76 -10.61
CA TRP A 67 5.32 -10.71 -10.50
C TRP A 67 4.81 -9.42 -9.85
N VAL A 68 3.53 -9.08 -10.02
CA VAL A 68 2.92 -7.92 -9.34
C VAL A 68 2.78 -8.21 -7.85
N ILE A 69 2.37 -9.43 -7.48
CA ILE A 69 2.28 -9.85 -6.08
C ILE A 69 3.67 -9.96 -5.43
N ALA A 70 4.67 -10.46 -6.16
CA ALA A 70 6.05 -10.44 -5.69
C ALA A 70 6.56 -9.00 -5.46
N ALA A 71 6.24 -8.08 -6.37
CA ALA A 71 6.59 -6.67 -6.20
C ALA A 71 5.85 -6.03 -5.01
N ALA A 72 4.59 -6.38 -4.76
CA ALA A 72 3.86 -5.92 -3.58
C ALA A 72 4.49 -6.38 -2.27
N LEU A 73 4.96 -7.64 -2.20
CA LEU A 73 5.67 -8.18 -1.04
C LEU A 73 7.03 -7.51 -0.80
N LEU A 74 7.68 -7.03 -1.86
CA LEU A 74 9.05 -6.50 -1.82
C LEU A 74 9.11 -4.95 -1.93
N HIS A 75 7.97 -4.24 -2.00
CA HIS A 75 7.98 -2.82 -2.38
C HIS A 75 8.75 -1.90 -1.43
N ASP A 76 8.92 -2.31 -0.19
CA ASP A 76 9.63 -1.56 0.85
C ASP A 76 11.11 -1.95 1.01
N VAL A 77 11.60 -2.98 0.29
CA VAL A 77 12.97 -3.49 0.52
C VAL A 77 14.05 -2.50 0.16
N LEU A 78 13.92 -1.75 -0.95
CA LEU A 78 14.91 -0.75 -1.37
C LEU A 78 14.86 0.53 -0.52
N GLU A 79 13.77 0.78 0.21
CA GLU A 79 13.61 1.97 1.06
C GLU A 79 14.10 1.70 2.48
N ASN A 80 13.93 0.49 2.99
CA ASN A 80 14.08 0.17 4.42
C ASN A 80 15.19 -0.84 4.72
N THR A 81 15.99 -1.25 3.72
CA THR A 81 17.14 -2.16 3.88
C THR A 81 18.32 -1.72 3.03
N ASP A 82 19.44 -2.42 3.16
CA ASP A 82 20.65 -2.19 2.34
C ASP A 82 20.61 -2.92 0.99
N MET A 83 19.48 -3.54 0.63
CA MET A 83 19.33 -4.25 -0.65
C MET A 83 19.46 -3.28 -1.83
N MET A 84 20.34 -3.64 -2.77
CA MET A 84 20.55 -2.86 -3.99
C MET A 84 19.58 -3.28 -5.10
N LEU A 85 19.29 -2.37 -6.02
CA LEU A 85 18.43 -2.65 -7.18
C LEU A 85 18.97 -3.80 -8.04
N GLU A 86 20.27 -3.85 -8.20
CA GLU A 86 20.97 -4.90 -8.98
C GLU A 86 20.79 -6.28 -8.36
N GLU A 87 20.80 -6.37 -7.04
CA GLU A 87 20.53 -7.61 -6.30
C GLU A 87 19.08 -8.05 -6.51
N LEU A 88 18.15 -7.11 -6.42
CA LEU A 88 16.74 -7.37 -6.66
C LEU A 88 16.48 -7.84 -8.10
N VAL A 89 17.16 -7.24 -9.09
CA VAL A 89 17.12 -7.69 -10.50
C VAL A 89 17.66 -9.13 -10.63
N SER A 90 18.79 -9.44 -9.98
CA SER A 90 19.38 -10.77 -10.01
C SER A 90 18.48 -11.85 -9.42
N MET A 91 17.77 -11.52 -8.31
CA MET A 91 16.94 -12.48 -7.57
C MET A 91 15.54 -12.66 -8.18
N PHE A 92 14.93 -11.58 -8.70
CA PHE A 92 13.51 -11.52 -9.07
C PHE A 92 13.25 -11.08 -10.50
N GLY A 93 14.29 -10.71 -11.24
CA GLY A 93 14.20 -10.24 -12.60
C GLY A 93 13.82 -8.76 -12.73
N ALA A 94 14.11 -8.18 -13.89
CA ALA A 94 13.96 -6.75 -14.17
C ALA A 94 12.50 -6.25 -14.01
N ARG A 95 11.51 -7.13 -14.25
CA ARG A 95 10.09 -6.76 -14.17
C ARG A 95 9.65 -6.49 -12.74
N VAL A 96 9.98 -7.38 -11.80
CA VAL A 96 9.68 -7.20 -10.38
C VAL A 96 10.48 -6.02 -9.83
N ALA A 97 11.78 -5.98 -10.11
CA ALA A 97 12.67 -4.91 -9.64
C ALA A 97 12.23 -3.53 -10.13
N GLY A 98 11.78 -3.41 -11.39
CA GLY A 98 11.26 -2.15 -11.94
C GLY A 98 9.97 -1.67 -11.28
N LEU A 99 9.08 -2.58 -10.88
CA LEU A 99 7.89 -2.24 -10.09
C LEU A 99 8.29 -1.76 -8.70
N VAL A 100 9.18 -2.46 -8.01
CA VAL A 100 9.67 -2.09 -6.68
C VAL A 100 10.38 -0.73 -6.72
N ASP A 101 11.28 -0.50 -7.67
CA ASP A 101 11.98 0.79 -7.85
C ASP A 101 11.01 1.96 -8.05
N ALA A 102 9.94 1.75 -8.82
CA ALA A 102 8.91 2.76 -9.03
C ALA A 102 8.10 3.09 -7.76
N LEU A 103 8.03 2.15 -6.82
CA LEU A 103 7.35 2.31 -5.54
C LEU A 103 8.26 2.85 -4.42
N THR A 104 9.57 2.80 -4.60
CA THR A 104 10.55 3.26 -3.61
C THR A 104 10.52 4.77 -3.47
N ASN A 105 10.30 5.28 -2.25
CA ASN A 105 10.45 6.71 -1.96
C ASN A 105 11.93 7.03 -1.73
N ARG A 106 12.41 8.12 -2.34
CA ARG A 106 13.79 8.56 -2.26
C ARG A 106 13.90 9.82 -1.41
N PRO A 107 15.07 10.10 -0.81
CA PRO A 107 15.28 11.36 -0.12
C PRO A 107 14.91 12.57 -0.99
N GLY A 108 14.02 13.43 -0.49
CA GLY A 108 13.53 14.60 -1.23
C GLY A 108 12.28 14.35 -2.08
N ASP A 109 11.79 13.12 -2.19
CA ASP A 109 10.52 12.86 -2.86
C ASP A 109 9.34 13.42 -2.04
N ASP A 110 8.39 13.98 -2.75
CA ASP A 110 7.05 14.27 -2.26
C ASP A 110 6.00 13.30 -2.87
N ASP A 111 4.77 13.42 -2.40
CA ASP A 111 3.66 12.60 -2.90
C ASP A 111 3.42 12.77 -4.42
N ALA A 112 3.62 13.98 -4.97
CA ALA A 112 3.47 14.24 -6.40
C ALA A 112 4.53 13.51 -7.23
N ILE A 113 5.78 13.49 -6.76
CA ILE A 113 6.90 12.77 -7.41
C ILE A 113 6.65 11.28 -7.36
N SER A 114 6.29 10.74 -6.18
CA SER A 114 6.03 9.32 -5.97
C SER A 114 4.91 8.79 -6.88
N VAL A 115 3.79 9.48 -6.93
CA VAL A 115 2.66 9.13 -7.79
C VAL A 115 3.02 9.21 -9.28
N ARG A 116 3.74 10.25 -9.69
CA ARG A 116 4.17 10.44 -11.08
C ARG A 116 5.12 9.33 -11.51
N ARG A 117 6.02 8.89 -10.62
CA ARG A 117 6.93 7.77 -10.87
C ARG A 117 6.17 6.46 -11.11
N ALA A 118 5.24 6.13 -10.23
CA ALA A 118 4.39 4.95 -10.36
C ALA A 118 3.54 4.98 -11.65
N ARG A 119 2.95 6.14 -11.99
CA ARG A 119 2.18 6.32 -13.22
C ARG A 119 3.04 6.12 -14.49
N ARG A 120 4.28 6.60 -14.49
CA ARG A 120 5.21 6.42 -15.63
C ARG A 120 5.63 4.97 -15.82
N GLN A 121 5.80 4.22 -14.74
CA GLN A 121 6.11 2.79 -14.78
C GLN A 121 4.96 1.96 -15.36
N GLY A 122 3.73 2.41 -15.21
CA GLY A 122 2.55 1.78 -15.80
C GLY A 122 1.44 1.45 -14.80
N ARG A 123 0.40 0.80 -15.34
CA ARG A 123 -0.84 0.53 -14.61
C ARG A 123 -0.62 -0.32 -13.34
N GLU A 124 0.27 -1.32 -13.40
CA GLU A 124 0.57 -2.22 -12.28
C GLU A 124 1.23 -1.48 -11.12
N ALA A 125 2.23 -0.64 -11.41
CA ALA A 125 2.89 0.17 -10.37
C ALA A 125 1.93 1.21 -9.77
N LEU A 126 1.09 1.84 -10.58
CA LEU A 126 0.09 2.78 -10.09
C LEU A 126 -0.92 2.08 -9.17
N LEU A 127 -1.40 0.89 -9.54
CA LEU A 127 -2.29 0.09 -8.69
C LEU A 127 -1.65 -0.20 -7.34
N LEU A 128 -0.40 -0.69 -7.33
CA LEU A 128 0.31 -0.99 -6.09
C LEU A 128 0.54 0.27 -5.23
N ARG A 129 0.89 1.40 -5.84
CA ARG A 129 1.02 2.68 -5.13
C ARG A 129 -0.30 3.12 -4.48
N LEU A 130 -1.43 2.88 -5.14
CA LEU A 130 -2.74 3.17 -4.59
C LEU A 130 -3.13 2.19 -3.47
N CYS A 131 -2.77 0.91 -3.57
CA CYS A 131 -2.94 -0.07 -2.50
C CYS A 131 -2.11 0.27 -1.26
N ASP A 132 -0.84 0.68 -1.44
CA ASP A 132 0.03 1.18 -0.37
C ASP A 132 -0.60 2.39 0.33
N ARG A 133 -1.10 3.37 -0.43
CA ARG A 133 -1.78 4.53 0.14
C ARG A 133 -3.02 4.15 0.92
N LEU A 134 -3.82 3.22 0.41
CA LEU A 134 -5.04 2.74 1.07
C LEU A 134 -4.71 2.01 2.38
N ASP A 135 -3.67 1.17 2.42
CA ASP A 135 -3.19 0.55 3.65
C ASP A 135 -2.78 1.60 4.70
N GLY A 136 -2.08 2.65 4.26
CA GLY A 136 -1.73 3.77 5.12
C GLY A 136 -2.93 4.58 5.63
N LEU A 137 -4.03 4.68 4.86
CA LEU A 137 -5.28 5.33 5.26
C LEU A 137 -5.99 4.57 6.38
N GLU A 138 -6.07 3.25 6.29
CA GLU A 138 -6.72 2.42 7.31
C GLU A 138 -6.02 2.49 8.67
N ARG A 139 -4.74 2.85 8.68
CA ARG A 139 -3.92 3.03 9.89
C ARG A 139 -3.67 4.50 10.25
N VAL A 140 -4.34 5.42 9.58
CA VAL A 140 -4.01 6.85 9.69
C VAL A 140 -4.27 7.42 11.08
N SER A 141 -5.20 6.84 11.85
CA SER A 141 -5.51 7.25 13.23
C SER A 141 -4.35 7.08 14.20
N ALA A 142 -3.45 6.13 13.95
CA ALA A 142 -2.25 5.93 14.76
C ALA A 142 -1.15 6.99 14.52
N ARG A 143 -1.29 7.84 13.50
CA ARG A 143 -0.32 8.90 13.21
C ARG A 143 -0.51 10.11 14.11
N PRO A 144 0.57 10.82 14.49
CA PRO A 144 0.47 12.13 15.13
C PRO A 144 -0.37 13.08 14.28
N GLU A 145 -1.17 13.95 14.91
CA GLU A 145 -2.16 14.80 14.26
C GLU A 145 -1.62 15.57 13.03
N LYS A 146 -0.48 16.24 13.18
CA LYS A 146 0.14 16.98 12.06
C LYS A 146 0.49 16.07 10.88
N ALA A 147 1.00 14.86 11.15
CA ALA A 147 1.33 13.87 10.10
C ALA A 147 0.07 13.30 9.47
N ARG A 148 -0.98 13.03 10.27
CA ARG A 148 -2.29 12.61 9.80
C ARG A 148 -2.92 13.62 8.86
N THR A 149 -2.97 14.89 9.25
CA THR A 149 -3.54 15.98 8.42
C THR A 149 -2.82 16.08 7.07
N ARG A 150 -1.49 16.06 7.06
CA ARG A 150 -0.70 16.06 5.82
C ARG A 150 -1.00 14.84 4.95
N PHE A 151 -1.07 13.66 5.55
CA PHE A 151 -1.34 12.42 4.83
C PHE A 151 -2.72 12.43 4.17
N LEU A 152 -3.75 12.87 4.89
CA LEU A 152 -5.11 12.99 4.37
C LEU A 152 -5.20 14.02 3.24
N ALA A 153 -4.59 15.20 3.43
CA ALA A 153 -4.54 16.25 2.40
C ALA A 153 -3.85 15.76 1.12
N ALA A 154 -2.67 15.13 1.24
CA ALA A 154 -1.96 14.57 0.10
C ALA A 154 -2.77 13.45 -0.60
N THR A 155 -3.49 12.63 0.16
CA THR A 155 -4.37 11.61 -0.40
C THR A 155 -5.46 12.22 -1.29
N ARG A 156 -6.13 13.26 -0.82
CA ARG A 156 -7.17 13.96 -1.60
C ARG A 156 -6.60 14.65 -2.83
N GLN A 157 -5.40 15.21 -2.69
CA GLN A 157 -4.80 16.02 -3.75
C GLN A 157 -4.19 15.18 -4.87
N TYR A 158 -3.50 14.08 -4.55
CA TYR A 158 -2.66 13.35 -5.51
C TYR A 158 -3.14 11.94 -5.82
N TYR A 159 -3.69 11.22 -4.84
CA TYR A 159 -4.00 9.79 -5.00
C TYR A 159 -5.45 9.55 -5.42
N LEU A 160 -6.39 10.20 -4.76
CA LEU A 160 -7.81 10.01 -5.04
C LEU A 160 -8.19 10.34 -6.49
N PRO A 161 -7.76 11.47 -7.10
CA PRO A 161 -8.08 11.76 -8.50
C PRO A 161 -7.55 10.71 -9.47
N LEU A 162 -6.35 10.16 -9.20
CA LEU A 162 -5.77 9.10 -10.03
C LEU A 162 -6.48 7.76 -9.85
N ALA A 163 -6.93 7.46 -8.65
CA ALA A 163 -7.76 6.29 -8.40
C ALA A 163 -9.10 6.42 -9.14
N GLU A 164 -9.72 7.60 -9.13
CA GLU A 164 -10.97 7.89 -9.86
C GLU A 164 -10.82 7.72 -11.37
N GLU A 165 -9.69 8.17 -11.93
CA GLU A 165 -9.38 8.04 -13.36
C GLU A 165 -9.16 6.59 -13.77
N SER A 166 -8.46 5.80 -12.93
CA SER A 166 -7.86 4.51 -13.37
C SER A 166 -8.42 3.29 -12.68
N PHE A 167 -8.91 3.41 -11.43
CA PHE A 167 -9.32 2.30 -10.56
C PHE A 167 -10.50 2.70 -9.67
N PRO A 168 -11.74 2.77 -10.21
CA PRO A 168 -12.93 3.26 -9.50
C PRO A 168 -13.21 2.53 -8.17
N GLU A 169 -12.91 1.23 -8.09
CA GLU A 169 -13.10 0.43 -6.88
C GLU A 169 -12.13 0.85 -5.76
N ILE A 170 -10.86 1.13 -6.13
CA ILE A 170 -9.87 1.67 -5.18
C ILE A 170 -10.28 3.08 -4.74
N ALA A 171 -10.76 3.92 -5.66
CA ALA A 171 -11.25 5.26 -5.34
C ALA A 171 -12.41 5.21 -4.34
N GLN A 172 -13.36 4.30 -4.52
CA GLN A 172 -14.45 4.10 -3.57
C GLN A 172 -13.95 3.66 -2.18
N ALA A 173 -12.98 2.74 -2.14
CA ALA A 173 -12.37 2.31 -0.88
C ALA A 173 -11.62 3.48 -0.19
N MET A 174 -10.88 4.29 -0.96
CA MET A 174 -10.20 5.47 -0.44
C MET A 174 -11.17 6.52 0.11
N ARG A 175 -12.30 6.78 -0.55
CA ARG A 175 -13.32 7.71 -0.02
C ARG A 175 -13.86 7.23 1.32
N ARG A 176 -14.25 5.95 1.44
CA ARG A 176 -14.72 5.38 2.71
C ARG A 176 -13.67 5.50 3.81
N ALA A 177 -12.40 5.23 3.49
CA ALA A 177 -11.32 5.33 4.47
C ALA A 177 -11.03 6.80 4.88
N LEU A 178 -11.17 7.76 3.96
CA LEU A 178 -11.06 9.19 4.24
C LEU A 178 -12.20 9.68 5.14
N GLU A 179 -13.44 9.26 4.88
CA GLU A 179 -14.60 9.58 5.69
C GLU A 179 -14.46 8.99 7.11
N ALA A 180 -14.01 7.74 7.24
CA ALA A 180 -13.76 7.11 8.53
C ALA A 180 -12.60 7.77 9.33
N ALA A 181 -11.67 8.41 8.66
CA ALA A 181 -10.55 9.11 9.27
C ALA A 181 -10.88 10.53 9.77
N GLU A 182 -12.03 11.09 9.36
CA GLU A 182 -12.50 12.38 9.84
C GLU A 182 -13.13 12.21 11.24
N PRO A 183 -12.83 13.12 12.18
CA PRO A 183 -13.58 13.13 13.44
C PRO A 183 -15.05 13.36 13.11
N ALA A 184 -15.95 12.57 13.72
CA ALA A 184 -17.38 12.81 13.63
C ALA A 184 -17.61 14.30 13.94
N THR A 185 -18.06 15.07 12.96
CA THR A 185 -18.43 16.46 13.14
C THR A 185 -19.56 16.47 14.18
N GLY A 186 -19.21 16.91 15.39
CA GLY A 186 -20.12 16.98 16.51
C GLY A 186 -21.38 17.71 16.10
N GLY A 187 -22.51 17.05 16.30
CA GLY A 187 -23.80 17.65 16.11
C GLY A 187 -23.85 19.00 16.84
N ALA A 188 -24.00 20.07 16.08
CA ALA A 188 -24.29 21.38 16.62
C ALA A 188 -25.52 21.21 17.52
N SER A 189 -25.32 21.32 18.83
CA SER A 189 -26.40 21.45 19.78
C SER A 189 -27.23 22.68 19.40
N ARG A 190 -28.40 22.46 18.84
CA ARG A 190 -29.40 23.51 18.75
C ARG A 190 -29.78 23.83 20.20
N SER A 191 -29.13 24.84 20.76
CA SER A 191 -29.64 25.51 21.93
C SER A 191 -30.95 26.20 21.52
N SER A 192 -32.07 25.58 21.85
CA SER A 192 -33.37 26.22 21.89
C SER A 192 -33.29 27.33 22.94
N SER A 193 -33.19 28.57 22.51
CA SER A 193 -33.50 29.72 23.33
C SER A 193 -35.02 29.78 23.48
N THR A 194 -35.53 29.27 24.60
CA THR A 194 -36.88 29.58 25.05
C THR A 194 -36.82 30.96 25.68
N THR A 195 -37.44 31.89 24.98
CA THR A 195 -37.78 33.20 25.53
C THR A 195 -39.02 32.95 26.38
N GLU A 196 -38.95 33.19 27.68
CA GLU A 196 -40.10 33.47 28.54
C GLU A 196 -39.99 34.91 29.04
N GLU A 197 -41.08 35.58 28.89
CA GLU A 197 -41.56 36.88 29.35
C GLU A 197 -40.76 37.60 30.45
#